data_40b1326f73a985bf6b9302a694033e17
#
_entry.id   40b1326f73a985bf6b9302a694033e17
#
_cell.length_a   1.000
_cell.length_b   1.000
_cell.length_c   1.000
_cell.angle_alpha   90.00
_cell.angle_beta   90.00
_cell.angle_gamma   90.00
#
_symmetry.space_group_name_H-M   'P 1'
#
loop_
_entity.id
_entity.type
_entity.pdbx_description
1 polymer ?
#
loop_
_entity_poly.entity_id
_entity_poly.type
_entity_poly.pdbx_seq_one_letter_code
_entity_poly.pdbx_strand_id
1 'polypeptide(L)'
;MFAKTYGATTLGIDGRIIDVEVDVSPGLPGFELVGLPDTSVKESKERVRTAIRNSGIQLRQERVTVNLAPADVRKDSSGLDLPIAVGLLASYGIVPEAAVQSALFSAELSLDGNCRPISGILPMAITARERGLTEFYVAPSNADEALLIDGLKVYAVENLAQLVRHLILSRTVDKFLTRE
;
A
#
# COMPACT_ATOMS: atom_id res chain seq x y z
N MET A 1 -7.71 5.91 15.41
CA MET A 1 -8.61 6.19 14.26
C MET A 1 -8.43 5.09 13.22
N PHE A 2 -9.50 4.73 12.56
CA PHE A 2 -9.53 3.61 11.61
C PHE A 2 -9.36 4.09 10.17
N ALA A 3 -8.61 3.34 9.36
CA ALA A 3 -8.52 3.58 7.93
C ALA A 3 -8.37 2.25 7.19
N LYS A 4 -8.73 2.23 5.92
CA LYS A 4 -8.60 1.05 5.07
C LYS A 4 -7.96 1.42 3.75
N THR A 5 -7.00 0.59 3.31
CA THR A 5 -6.39 0.67 1.99
C THR A 5 -6.48 -0.71 1.34
N TYR A 6 -6.14 -0.77 0.06
CA TYR A 6 -6.13 -2.03 -0.67
C TYR A 6 -4.70 -2.38 -1.10
N GLY A 7 -4.33 -3.59 -0.79
CA GLY A 7 -3.13 -4.22 -1.31
C GLY A 7 -3.51 -5.48 -2.07
N ALA A 8 -2.53 -6.26 -2.46
CA ALA A 8 -2.78 -7.50 -3.19
C ALA A 8 -1.71 -8.53 -2.92
N THR A 9 -2.07 -9.77 -3.12
CA THR A 9 -1.16 -10.90 -3.19
C THR A 9 -1.56 -11.74 -4.39
N THR A 10 -0.77 -12.76 -4.70
CA THR A 10 -1.09 -13.68 -5.79
C THR A 10 -1.22 -15.09 -5.26
N LEU A 11 -2.10 -15.87 -5.89
CA LEU A 11 -2.24 -17.30 -5.64
C LEU A 11 -2.20 -17.97 -7.01
N GLY A 12 -1.07 -18.59 -7.33
CA GLY A 12 -0.83 -19.09 -8.68
C GLY A 12 -0.79 -17.92 -9.67
N ILE A 13 -1.67 -17.97 -10.67
CA ILE A 13 -1.79 -16.93 -11.69
C ILE A 13 -2.85 -15.87 -11.35
N ASP A 14 -3.55 -16.04 -10.23
CA ASP A 14 -4.64 -15.16 -9.83
C ASP A 14 -4.16 -14.11 -8.84
N GLY A 15 -4.66 -12.88 -9.02
CA GLY A 15 -4.49 -11.85 -8.02
C GLY A 15 -5.58 -11.93 -6.97
N ARG A 16 -5.26 -11.52 -5.76
CA ARG A 16 -6.19 -11.42 -4.66
C ARG A 16 -6.07 -10.06 -4.01
N ILE A 17 -7.17 -9.34 -3.91
CA ILE A 17 -7.20 -8.05 -3.21
C ILE A 17 -7.22 -8.34 -1.71
N ILE A 18 -6.35 -7.63 -1.01
CA ILE A 18 -6.25 -7.69 0.45
C ILE A 18 -6.72 -6.36 1.00
N ASP A 19 -7.72 -6.40 1.86
CA ASP A 19 -8.14 -5.22 2.60
C ASP A 19 -7.15 -5.01 3.74
N VAL A 20 -6.51 -3.87 3.76
CA VAL A 20 -5.54 -3.50 4.80
C VAL A 20 -6.24 -2.54 5.74
N GLU A 21 -6.65 -3.05 6.89
CA GLU A 21 -7.40 -2.29 7.89
C GLU A 21 -6.45 -1.87 9.00
N VAL A 22 -6.35 -0.56 9.24
CA VAL A 22 -5.42 -0.02 10.22
C VAL A 22 -6.19 0.76 11.27
N ASP A 23 -5.97 0.40 12.53
CA ASP A 23 -6.52 1.14 13.65
C ASP A 23 -5.39 1.64 14.53
N VAL A 24 -5.46 2.93 14.88
CA VAL A 24 -4.50 3.59 15.76
C VAL A 24 -5.28 4.12 16.95
N SER A 25 -4.88 3.71 18.14
CA SER A 25 -5.57 4.09 19.36
C SER A 25 -4.57 4.44 20.47
N PRO A 26 -4.99 5.26 21.46
CA PRO A 26 -4.15 5.54 22.63
C PRO A 26 -3.87 4.25 23.41
N GLY A 27 -2.73 4.21 24.07
CA GLY A 27 -2.36 3.09 24.92
C GLY A 27 -0.87 2.82 24.87
N LEU A 28 -0.49 1.66 25.37
CA LEU A 28 0.91 1.24 25.30
C LEU A 28 1.31 1.11 23.84
N PRO A 29 2.44 1.72 23.44
CA PRO A 29 2.90 1.61 22.07
C PRO A 29 3.08 0.16 21.65
N GLY A 30 2.64 -0.13 20.42
CA GLY A 30 2.75 -1.47 19.88
C GLY A 30 2.34 -1.48 18.42
N PHE A 31 2.70 -2.54 17.73
CA PHE A 31 2.35 -2.71 16.32
C PHE A 31 2.04 -4.20 16.11
N GLU A 32 0.76 -4.50 16.00
CA GLU A 32 0.27 -5.86 15.77
C GLU A 32 -0.14 -6.02 14.32
N LEU A 33 0.27 -7.12 13.71
CA LEU A 33 -0.07 -7.45 12.32
C LEU A 33 -0.76 -8.81 12.32
N VAL A 34 -2.03 -8.85 11.95
CA VAL A 34 -2.84 -10.06 11.98
C VAL A 34 -3.43 -10.37 10.61
N GLY A 35 -3.90 -11.60 10.40
CA GLY A 35 -4.52 -12.02 9.15
C GLY A 35 -3.63 -12.94 8.31
N LEU A 36 -2.97 -13.90 8.93
CA LEU A 36 -2.10 -14.89 8.28
C LEU A 36 -0.94 -14.25 7.49
N PRO A 37 -0.17 -13.32 8.08
CA PRO A 37 1.03 -12.85 7.42
C PRO A 37 2.12 -13.92 7.49
N ASP A 38 2.85 -14.11 6.39
CA ASP A 38 4.05 -14.94 6.44
C ASP A 38 5.23 -14.16 7.01
N THR A 39 6.41 -14.77 7.05
CA THR A 39 7.60 -14.13 7.63
C THR A 39 7.93 -12.82 6.92
N SER A 40 7.89 -12.78 5.59
CA SER A 40 8.25 -11.57 4.85
C SER A 40 7.27 -10.43 5.11
N VAL A 41 5.98 -10.76 5.27
CA VAL A 41 4.95 -9.76 5.58
C VAL A 41 5.05 -9.32 7.04
N LYS A 42 5.39 -10.24 7.96
CA LYS A 42 5.63 -9.84 9.36
C LYS A 42 6.76 -8.83 9.47
N GLU A 43 7.76 -8.92 8.60
CA GLU A 43 8.88 -7.98 8.54
C GLU A 43 8.47 -6.60 8.02
N SER A 44 7.30 -6.50 7.36
CA SER A 44 6.79 -5.21 6.87
C SER A 44 6.74 -4.16 7.97
N LYS A 45 6.45 -4.58 9.19
CA LYS A 45 6.38 -3.67 10.33
C LYS A 45 7.66 -2.82 10.45
N GLU A 46 8.82 -3.45 10.36
CA GLU A 46 10.09 -2.74 10.49
C GLU A 46 10.38 -1.87 9.27
N ARG A 47 10.13 -2.39 8.06
CA ARG A 47 10.35 -1.61 6.83
C ARG A 47 9.44 -0.38 6.79
N VAL A 48 8.17 -0.55 7.12
CA VAL A 48 7.19 0.55 7.09
C VAL A 48 7.54 1.63 8.11
N ARG A 49 7.81 1.25 9.34
CA ARG A 49 8.13 2.23 10.39
C ARG A 49 9.38 3.02 10.05
N THR A 50 10.41 2.33 9.60
CA THR A 50 11.69 2.95 9.26
C THR A 50 11.55 3.83 8.02
N ALA A 51 10.85 3.35 6.99
CA ALA A 51 10.61 4.12 5.77
C ALA A 51 9.84 5.41 6.04
N ILE A 52 8.82 5.35 6.89
CA ILE A 52 8.04 6.54 7.26
C ILE A 52 8.95 7.55 7.98
N ARG A 53 9.71 7.09 8.95
CA ARG A 53 10.62 7.97 9.70
C ARG A 53 11.66 8.60 8.77
N ASN A 54 12.26 7.81 7.90
CA ASN A 54 13.28 8.31 6.97
C ASN A 54 12.71 9.15 5.84
N SER A 55 11.40 9.17 5.68
CA SER A 55 10.70 10.08 4.77
C SER A 55 10.38 11.43 5.42
N GLY A 56 10.85 11.65 6.64
CA GLY A 56 10.65 12.91 7.35
C GLY A 56 9.32 13.03 8.07
N ILE A 57 8.62 11.92 8.27
CA ILE A 57 7.32 11.91 8.94
C ILE A 57 7.47 11.32 10.33
N GLN A 58 7.09 12.09 11.34
CA GLN A 58 7.08 11.60 12.72
C GLN A 58 5.67 11.26 13.14
N LEU A 59 5.48 10.04 13.60
CA LEU A 59 4.20 9.57 14.11
C LEU A 59 4.25 9.52 15.64
N ARG A 60 3.15 9.95 16.26
CA ARG A 60 3.00 9.76 17.71
C ARG A 60 3.04 8.27 18.02
N GLN A 61 3.65 7.93 19.15
CA GLN A 61 3.66 6.53 19.58
C GLN A 61 2.29 6.16 20.12
N GLU A 62 1.62 5.27 19.44
CA GLU A 62 0.30 4.79 19.80
C GLU A 62 0.22 3.29 19.54
N ARG A 63 -0.89 2.68 19.93
CA ARG A 63 -1.11 1.28 19.65
C ARG A 63 -1.66 1.13 18.24
N VAL A 64 -0.92 0.41 17.39
CA VAL A 64 -1.27 0.18 16.01
C VAL A 64 -1.69 -1.28 15.83
N THR A 65 -2.85 -1.50 15.22
CA THR A 65 -3.29 -2.82 14.82
C THR A 65 -3.55 -2.79 13.32
N VAL A 66 -2.92 -3.71 12.60
CA VAL A 66 -3.12 -3.87 11.15
C VAL A 66 -3.74 -5.25 10.94
N ASN A 67 -4.92 -5.28 10.35
CA ASN A 67 -5.59 -6.52 9.98
C ASN A 67 -5.59 -6.67 8.47
N LEU A 68 -5.05 -7.77 8.00
CA LEU A 68 -5.00 -8.11 6.58
C LEU A 68 -6.16 -9.07 6.29
N ALA A 69 -7.19 -8.58 5.63
CA ALA A 69 -8.40 -9.36 5.37
C ALA A 69 -8.47 -9.81 3.90
N PRO A 70 -9.04 -10.98 3.62
CA PRO A 70 -9.72 -11.89 4.54
C PRO A 70 -8.75 -12.73 5.37
N ALA A 71 -9.20 -13.17 6.53
CA ALA A 71 -8.34 -13.87 7.50
C ALA A 71 -7.90 -15.26 7.06
N ASP A 72 -8.63 -15.89 6.14
CA ASP A 72 -8.35 -17.24 5.67
C ASP A 72 -7.41 -17.28 4.46
N VAL A 73 -6.99 -16.14 3.95
CA VAL A 73 -6.04 -16.05 2.84
C VAL A 73 -4.66 -15.73 3.38
N ARG A 74 -3.68 -16.55 2.99
CA ARG A 74 -2.29 -16.34 3.37
C ARG A 74 -1.71 -15.13 2.62
N LYS A 75 -0.99 -14.29 3.34
CA LYS A 75 -0.39 -13.07 2.78
C LYS A 75 1.12 -13.27 2.75
N ASP A 76 1.68 -13.29 1.55
CA ASP A 76 3.09 -13.61 1.34
C ASP A 76 3.81 -12.61 0.42
N SER A 77 3.21 -11.48 0.12
CA SER A 77 3.81 -10.47 -0.76
C SER A 77 4.40 -9.32 0.06
N SER A 78 5.68 -9.03 -0.17
CA SER A 78 6.32 -7.84 0.40
C SER A 78 5.73 -6.55 -0.17
N GLY A 79 4.97 -6.65 -1.26
CA GLY A 79 4.24 -5.52 -1.84
C GLY A 79 3.17 -4.96 -0.93
N LEU A 80 2.81 -5.66 0.14
CA LEU A 80 1.91 -5.14 1.16
C LEU A 80 2.53 -4.02 2.00
N ASP A 81 3.84 -3.81 1.92
CA ASP A 81 4.48 -2.70 2.63
C ASP A 81 3.82 -1.36 2.31
N LEU A 82 3.62 -1.08 1.02
CA LEU A 82 3.09 0.22 0.62
C LEU A 82 1.66 0.47 1.11
N PRO A 83 0.69 -0.44 0.92
CA PRO A 83 -0.65 -0.19 1.44
C PRO A 83 -0.69 -0.15 2.97
N ILE A 84 0.18 -0.88 3.67
CA ILE A 84 0.27 -0.78 5.13
C ILE A 84 0.75 0.61 5.52
N ALA A 85 1.79 1.13 4.87
CA ALA A 85 2.32 2.48 5.15
C ALA A 85 1.25 3.55 4.89
N VAL A 86 0.57 3.47 3.75
CA VAL A 86 -0.47 4.44 3.39
C VAL A 86 -1.64 4.35 4.35
N GLY A 87 -2.06 3.14 4.71
CA GLY A 87 -3.13 2.93 5.67
C GLY A 87 -2.79 3.49 7.04
N LEU A 88 -1.55 3.31 7.47
CA LEU A 88 -1.07 3.87 8.73
C LEU A 88 -1.11 5.39 8.70
N LEU A 89 -0.62 6.01 7.61
CA LEU A 89 -0.64 7.47 7.48
C LEU A 89 -2.07 8.01 7.42
N ALA A 90 -2.98 7.29 6.79
CA ALA A 90 -4.39 7.68 6.76
C ALA A 90 -5.02 7.59 8.15
N SER A 91 -4.69 6.54 8.92
CA SER A 91 -5.23 6.38 10.28
C SER A 91 -4.71 7.44 11.24
N TYR A 92 -3.52 8.01 10.99
CA TYR A 92 -2.99 9.14 11.74
C TYR A 92 -3.52 10.49 11.23
N GLY A 93 -4.33 10.49 10.17
CA GLY A 93 -4.88 11.72 9.61
C GLY A 93 -3.91 12.51 8.74
N ILE A 94 -2.77 11.94 8.38
CA ILE A 94 -1.77 12.62 7.53
C ILE A 94 -2.17 12.56 6.06
N VAL A 95 -2.74 11.43 5.63
CA VAL A 95 -3.24 11.23 4.27
C VAL A 95 -4.76 11.20 4.31
N PRO A 96 -5.45 11.95 3.41
CA PRO A 96 -6.91 11.91 3.37
C PRO A 96 -7.42 10.53 2.97
N GLU A 97 -8.37 10.00 3.70
CA GLU A 97 -8.94 8.69 3.41
C GLU A 97 -9.59 8.65 2.02
N ALA A 98 -10.23 9.75 1.62
CA ALA A 98 -10.86 9.86 0.30
C ALA A 98 -9.87 9.67 -0.85
N ALA A 99 -8.59 9.95 -0.63
CA ALA A 99 -7.55 9.82 -1.66
C ALA A 99 -7.16 8.37 -1.93
N VAL A 100 -7.54 7.43 -1.07
CA VAL A 100 -7.08 6.03 -1.16
C VAL A 100 -8.21 5.03 -1.41
N GLN A 101 -9.46 5.48 -1.43
CA GLN A 101 -10.62 4.58 -1.48
C GLN A 101 -10.73 3.76 -2.76
N SER A 102 -10.23 4.26 -3.87
CA SER A 102 -10.33 3.60 -5.18
C SER A 102 -8.99 3.14 -5.72
N ALA A 103 -8.00 3.03 -4.85
CA ALA A 103 -6.63 2.79 -5.25
C ALA A 103 -6.10 1.45 -4.74
N LEU A 104 -5.35 0.78 -5.60
CA LEU A 104 -4.54 -0.36 -5.20
C LEU A 104 -3.10 0.11 -5.06
N PHE A 105 -2.43 -0.29 -3.98
CA PHE A 105 -1.02 0.00 -3.72
C PHE A 105 -0.26 -1.31 -3.66
N SER A 106 0.86 -1.40 -4.38
CA SER A 106 1.66 -2.62 -4.33
C SER A 106 3.13 -2.30 -4.63
N ALA A 107 3.93 -2.26 -3.60
CA ALA A 107 5.38 -2.09 -3.70
C ALA A 107 6.01 -2.47 -2.36
N GLU A 108 7.22 -2.98 -2.41
CA GLU A 108 8.03 -3.15 -1.22
C GLU A 108 8.70 -1.82 -0.88
N LEU A 109 8.88 -1.53 0.39
CA LEU A 109 9.58 -0.33 0.84
C LEU A 109 10.99 -0.71 1.32
N SER A 110 11.98 0.05 0.84
CA SER A 110 13.29 0.01 1.45
C SER A 110 13.31 0.93 2.67
N LEU A 111 14.32 0.78 3.52
CA LEU A 111 14.40 1.53 4.77
C LEU A 111 14.51 3.05 4.55
N ASP A 112 15.00 3.46 3.40
CA ASP A 112 15.08 4.90 3.05
C ASP A 112 13.78 5.45 2.47
N GLY A 113 12.75 4.61 2.31
CA GLY A 113 11.45 5.03 1.79
C GLY A 113 11.27 4.83 0.29
N ASN A 114 12.28 4.33 -0.41
CA ASN A 114 12.13 4.06 -1.84
C ASN A 114 11.22 2.87 -2.07
N CYS A 115 10.45 2.94 -3.16
CA CYS A 115 9.59 1.84 -3.57
C CYS A 115 10.36 0.87 -4.45
N ARG A 116 10.31 -0.40 -4.08
CA ARG A 116 10.96 -1.48 -4.81
C ARG A 116 9.94 -2.30 -5.58
N PRO A 117 10.31 -2.78 -6.79
CA PRO A 117 9.41 -3.59 -7.59
C PRO A 117 9.13 -4.95 -6.95
N ILE A 118 7.98 -5.49 -7.32
CA ILE A 118 7.55 -6.83 -6.90
C ILE A 118 7.13 -7.61 -8.13
N SER A 119 6.97 -8.92 -7.97
CA SER A 119 6.39 -9.76 -9.01
C SER A 119 4.87 -9.84 -8.87
N GLY A 120 4.19 -10.28 -9.92
CA GLY A 120 2.75 -10.51 -9.87
C GLY A 120 1.88 -9.27 -10.15
N ILE A 121 2.45 -8.24 -10.75
CA ILE A 121 1.73 -6.99 -11.02
C ILE A 121 0.57 -7.19 -11.99
N LEU A 122 0.76 -7.97 -13.07
CA LEU A 122 -0.29 -8.16 -14.06
C LEU A 122 -1.54 -8.82 -13.48
N PRO A 123 -1.46 -9.95 -12.78
CA PRO A 123 -2.66 -10.51 -12.14
C PRO A 123 -3.28 -9.57 -11.10
N MET A 124 -2.49 -8.78 -10.40
CA MET A 124 -3.01 -7.79 -9.46
C MET A 124 -3.80 -6.69 -10.19
N ALA A 125 -3.29 -6.21 -11.32
CA ALA A 125 -3.97 -5.19 -12.12
C ALA A 125 -5.31 -5.69 -12.65
N ILE A 126 -5.34 -6.93 -13.15
CA ILE A 126 -6.56 -7.56 -13.63
C ILE A 126 -7.61 -7.61 -12.51
N THR A 127 -7.20 -8.08 -11.34
CA THR A 127 -8.11 -8.23 -10.20
C THR A 127 -8.57 -6.86 -9.69
N ALA A 128 -7.71 -5.87 -9.67
CA ALA A 128 -8.06 -4.51 -9.26
C ALA A 128 -9.16 -3.95 -10.17
N ARG A 129 -9.01 -4.11 -11.48
CA ARG A 129 -10.01 -3.65 -12.44
C ARG A 129 -11.33 -4.38 -12.25
N GLU A 130 -11.31 -5.68 -12.07
CA GLU A 130 -12.50 -6.48 -11.83
C GLU A 130 -13.23 -6.07 -10.55
N ARG A 131 -12.46 -5.65 -9.55
CA ARG A 131 -12.99 -5.19 -8.26
C ARG A 131 -13.53 -3.76 -8.33
N GLY A 132 -13.32 -3.05 -9.43
CA GLY A 132 -13.80 -1.68 -9.59
C GLY A 132 -12.84 -0.62 -9.08
N LEU A 133 -11.61 -0.97 -8.73
CA LEU A 133 -10.59 0.00 -8.40
C LEU A 133 -10.14 0.71 -9.67
N THR A 134 -9.80 1.99 -9.55
CA THR A 134 -9.52 2.84 -10.71
C THR A 134 -8.08 3.31 -10.79
N GLU A 135 -7.31 3.15 -9.72
CA GLU A 135 -5.93 3.62 -9.65
C GLU A 135 -5.02 2.51 -9.14
N PHE A 136 -3.82 2.46 -9.67
CA PHE A 136 -2.82 1.47 -9.24
C PHE A 136 -1.47 2.16 -9.07
N TYR A 137 -0.97 2.14 -7.84
CA TYR A 137 0.30 2.75 -7.45
C TYR A 137 1.35 1.66 -7.31
N VAL A 138 2.42 1.76 -8.09
CA VAL A 138 3.47 0.72 -8.17
C VAL A 138 4.85 1.37 -8.18
N ALA A 139 5.89 0.56 -7.96
CA ALA A 139 7.27 1.01 -8.17
C ALA A 139 7.49 1.31 -9.65
N PRO A 140 8.43 2.22 -9.98
CA PRO A 140 8.62 2.64 -11.39
C PRO A 140 8.84 1.50 -12.36
N SER A 141 9.64 0.51 -12.03
CA SER A 141 9.92 -0.60 -12.94
C SER A 141 8.74 -1.57 -13.10
N ASN A 142 7.70 -1.45 -12.29
CA ASN A 142 6.48 -2.25 -12.44
C ASN A 142 5.41 -1.55 -13.29
N ALA A 143 5.61 -0.28 -13.63
CA ALA A 143 4.57 0.51 -14.27
C ALA A 143 4.18 -0.02 -15.65
N ASP A 144 5.16 -0.43 -16.46
CA ASP A 144 4.87 -0.93 -17.81
C ASP A 144 3.99 -2.18 -17.77
N GLU A 145 4.23 -3.06 -16.82
CA GLU A 145 3.42 -4.27 -16.67
C GLU A 145 1.98 -3.91 -16.26
N ALA A 146 1.82 -2.98 -15.34
CA ALA A 146 0.49 -2.53 -14.89
C ALA A 146 -0.28 -1.86 -16.03
N LEU A 147 0.42 -1.16 -16.93
CA LEU A 147 -0.19 -0.46 -18.06
C LEU A 147 -0.72 -1.40 -19.12
N LEU A 148 -0.41 -2.69 -19.08
CA LEU A 148 -0.97 -3.66 -20.00
C LEU A 148 -2.48 -3.83 -19.82
N ILE A 149 -3.01 -3.43 -18.69
CA ILE A 149 -4.44 -3.54 -18.38
C ILE A 149 -5.09 -2.17 -18.56
N ASP A 150 -6.04 -2.09 -19.48
CA ASP A 150 -6.81 -0.88 -19.72
C ASP A 150 -7.78 -0.63 -18.56
N GLY A 151 -8.10 0.63 -18.33
CA GLY A 151 -9.09 1.03 -17.33
C GLY A 151 -8.52 1.40 -15.98
N LEU A 152 -7.21 1.28 -15.79
CA LEU A 152 -6.54 1.72 -14.57
C LEU A 152 -5.65 2.92 -14.86
N LYS A 153 -5.67 3.88 -13.96
CA LYS A 153 -4.65 4.94 -13.93
C LYS A 153 -3.47 4.39 -13.14
N VAL A 154 -2.33 4.30 -13.79
CA VAL A 154 -1.11 3.76 -13.16
C VAL A 154 -0.21 4.91 -12.76
N TYR A 155 0.23 4.88 -11.51
CA TYR A 155 1.16 5.86 -10.97
C TYR A 155 2.45 5.15 -10.59
N ALA A 156 3.56 5.61 -11.16
CA ALA A 156 4.89 5.12 -10.81
C ALA A 156 5.38 5.93 -9.60
N VAL A 157 5.59 5.27 -8.50
CA VAL A 157 5.96 5.90 -7.22
C VAL A 157 7.41 5.61 -6.91
N GLU A 158 8.23 6.64 -6.87
CA GLU A 158 9.65 6.46 -6.58
C GLU A 158 9.90 6.25 -5.09
N ASN A 159 9.21 7.02 -4.25
CA ASN A 159 9.40 6.94 -2.81
C ASN A 159 8.15 7.38 -2.04
N LEU A 160 8.15 7.05 -0.76
CA LEU A 160 7.00 7.31 0.10
C LEU A 160 6.72 8.81 0.26
N ALA A 161 7.76 9.64 0.38
CA ALA A 161 7.56 11.08 0.52
C ALA A 161 6.85 11.69 -0.70
N GLN A 162 7.21 11.26 -1.90
CA GLN A 162 6.55 11.67 -3.14
C GLN A 162 5.08 11.27 -3.12
N LEU A 163 4.79 10.04 -2.74
CA LEU A 163 3.42 9.53 -2.70
C LEU A 163 2.57 10.30 -1.70
N VAL A 164 3.09 10.58 -0.53
CA VAL A 164 2.37 11.32 0.49
C VAL A 164 1.98 12.71 0.00
N ARG A 165 2.91 13.43 -0.65
CA ARG A 165 2.60 14.73 -1.24
C ARG A 165 1.49 14.62 -2.27
N HIS A 166 1.55 13.60 -3.12
CA HIS A 166 0.51 13.36 -4.13
C HIS A 166 -0.86 13.15 -3.48
N LEU A 167 -0.93 12.28 -2.49
CA LEU A 167 -2.19 11.94 -1.85
C LEU A 167 -2.79 13.10 -1.07
N ILE A 168 -1.95 13.93 -0.44
CA ILE A 168 -2.41 15.12 0.28
C ILE A 168 -2.97 16.16 -0.68
N LEU A 169 -2.25 16.43 -1.76
CA LEU A 169 -2.62 17.47 -2.71
C LEU A 169 -3.64 16.99 -3.73
N SER A 170 -3.85 15.72 -3.78
CA SER A 170 -4.80 14.93 -4.58
C SER A 170 -4.89 15.22 -6.07
N ARG A 171 -4.20 16.20 -6.61
CA ARG A 171 -4.27 16.51 -8.06
C ARG A 171 -3.06 17.18 -8.63
N THR A 172 -2.08 17.50 -7.82
CA THR A 172 -0.98 18.35 -8.27
C THR A 172 0.27 17.59 -8.59
N VAL A 173 0.34 16.33 -8.23
CA VAL A 173 1.47 15.52 -8.60
C VAL A 173 1.29 15.07 -10.03
N ASP A 174 2.34 15.13 -10.77
CA ASP A 174 2.36 14.65 -12.12
C ASP A 174 1.93 13.20 -12.14
N LYS A 175 1.02 12.92 -13.02
CA LYS A 175 0.69 11.55 -13.32
C LYS A 175 1.90 10.96 -14.00
N PHE A 176 2.46 9.96 -13.40
CA PHE A 176 3.64 9.35 -13.94
C PHE A 176 3.29 8.61 -15.21
N LEU A 177 2.23 7.83 -15.17
CA LEU A 177 1.76 7.10 -16.32
C LEU A 177 0.25 6.94 -16.21
N THR A 178 -0.44 7.18 -17.31
CA THR A 178 -1.89 6.97 -17.39
C THR A 178 -2.19 6.27 -18.70
N ARG A 179 -3.01 5.24 -18.63
CA ARG A 179 -3.49 4.56 -19.81
C ARG A 179 -5.00 4.46 -19.76
N GLU A 180 -5.64 4.92 -20.81
CA GLU A 180 -7.10 4.88 -20.94
C GLU A 180 -7.57 3.68 -21.75
#